data_890079b91e25b51fe474af0edf6d271f
#
_entry.id   890079b91e25b51fe474af0edf6d271f
#
_cell.length_a   1.000
_cell.length_b   1.000
_cell.length_c   1.000
_cell.angle_alpha   90.00
_cell.angle_beta   90.00
_cell.angle_gamma   90.00
#
_symmetry.space_group_name_H-M   'P 1'
#
loop_
_entity.id
_entity.type
_entity.pdbx_description
1 polymer ?
#
loop_
_entity_poly.entity_id
_entity_poly.type
_entity_poly.pdbx_seq_one_letter_code
_entity_poly.pdbx_strand_id
1 'polypeptide(L)'
;MVLDIQDIWREAWDYESKDRGYDKVAKEDFRQSVRTTKANPDGENYDWWFNNGIDFVNSWINWKRNSGWKIWETPNGDPAIELGLTPKFDNTLVKMVLDRVMVNPEGELIILDIKTGRNTPSSDLQLAFYAAGMEQTFGIRPRWGTYWMARQGGTGVPLDLDLVPTSTVEYLIKEFNRARKANLYIPNLTNCKMCSRTDYCKWRNGSLAHTIGEMNG
;
A
#
# COMPACT_ATOMS: atom_id res chain seq x y z
N MET A 1 -8.07 -12.09 -30.31
CA MET A 1 -9.04 -11.20 -29.64
C MET A 1 -8.23 -10.13 -28.93
N VAL A 2 -8.27 -8.89 -29.38
CA VAL A 2 -7.64 -7.77 -28.67
C VAL A 2 -8.66 -7.39 -27.61
N LEU A 3 -8.35 -7.65 -26.34
CA LEU A 3 -9.20 -7.23 -25.23
C LEU A 3 -9.16 -5.69 -25.19
N ASP A 4 -10.34 -5.07 -25.20
CA ASP A 4 -10.45 -3.63 -25.00
C ASP A 4 -10.15 -3.33 -23.52
N ILE A 5 -9.19 -2.46 -23.27
CA ILE A 5 -8.79 -2.06 -21.92
C ILE A 5 -9.98 -1.43 -21.17
N GLN A 6 -10.86 -0.74 -21.89
CA GLN A 6 -12.05 -0.14 -21.28
C GLN A 6 -13.04 -1.20 -20.78
N ASP A 7 -13.21 -2.29 -21.53
CA ASP A 7 -14.08 -3.38 -21.11
C ASP A 7 -13.48 -4.12 -19.90
N ILE A 8 -12.18 -4.40 -19.92
CA ILE A 8 -11.48 -5.00 -18.78
C ILE A 8 -11.59 -4.10 -17.53
N TRP A 9 -11.44 -2.77 -17.71
CA TRP A 9 -11.58 -1.83 -16.60
C TRP A 9 -13.00 -1.85 -16.01
N ARG A 10 -14.02 -1.84 -16.84
CA ARG A 10 -15.43 -1.90 -16.39
C ARG A 10 -15.71 -3.18 -15.63
N GLU A 11 -15.32 -4.32 -16.19
CA GLU A 11 -15.51 -5.61 -15.53
C GLU A 11 -14.79 -5.68 -14.18
N ALA A 12 -13.52 -5.24 -14.11
CA ALA A 12 -12.76 -5.19 -12.87
C ALA A 12 -13.39 -4.24 -11.84
N TRP A 13 -13.85 -3.07 -12.28
CA TRP A 13 -14.53 -2.10 -11.40
C TRP A 13 -15.82 -2.67 -10.83
N ASP A 14 -16.64 -3.30 -11.68
CA ASP A 14 -17.90 -3.90 -11.26
C ASP A 14 -17.68 -5.06 -10.30
N TYR A 15 -16.69 -5.91 -10.57
CA TYR A 15 -16.31 -7.01 -9.70
C TYR A 15 -15.87 -6.54 -8.32
N GLU A 16 -14.88 -5.65 -8.28
CA GLU A 16 -14.34 -5.11 -7.03
C GLU A 16 -15.37 -4.31 -6.23
N SER A 17 -16.22 -3.55 -6.94
CA SER A 17 -17.29 -2.78 -6.30
C SER A 17 -18.29 -3.69 -5.61
N LYS A 18 -18.65 -4.81 -6.23
CA LYS A 18 -19.56 -5.82 -5.65
C LYS A 18 -18.92 -6.58 -4.51
N ASP A 19 -17.68 -7.05 -4.68
CA ASP A 19 -16.94 -7.79 -3.65
C ASP A 19 -16.80 -6.98 -2.35
N ARG A 20 -16.54 -5.67 -2.49
CA ARG A 20 -16.43 -4.74 -1.35
C ARG A 20 -17.78 -4.18 -0.88
N GLY A 21 -18.88 -4.54 -1.52
CA GLY A 21 -20.21 -4.04 -1.21
C GLY A 21 -20.44 -2.57 -1.55
N TYR A 22 -19.60 -1.95 -2.37
CA TYR A 22 -19.76 -0.56 -2.80
C TYR A 22 -20.95 -0.35 -3.74
N ASP A 23 -21.39 -1.40 -4.43
CA ASP A 23 -22.62 -1.43 -5.20
C ASP A 23 -23.89 -1.19 -4.35
N LYS A 24 -23.78 -1.40 -3.03
CA LYS A 24 -24.86 -1.17 -2.05
C LYS A 24 -24.78 0.22 -1.40
N VAL A 25 -23.73 0.96 -1.66
CA VAL A 25 -23.53 2.32 -1.15
C VAL A 25 -24.05 3.29 -2.19
N ALA A 26 -24.93 4.21 -1.80
CA ALA A 26 -25.35 5.27 -2.72
C ALA A 26 -24.12 6.07 -3.19
N LYS A 27 -24.10 6.49 -4.45
CA LYS A 27 -22.94 7.19 -5.03
C LYS A 27 -22.58 8.46 -4.28
N GLU A 28 -23.56 9.15 -3.75
CA GLU A 28 -23.43 10.34 -2.90
C GLU A 28 -22.79 10.05 -1.54
N ASP A 29 -22.95 8.82 -1.02
CA ASP A 29 -22.37 8.36 0.23
C ASP A 29 -20.99 7.74 0.03
N PHE A 30 -20.55 7.58 -1.22
CA PHE A 30 -19.21 7.08 -1.53
C PHE A 30 -18.18 8.05 -0.98
N ARG A 31 -17.33 7.55 -0.07
CA ARG A 31 -16.39 8.39 0.67
C ARG A 31 -15.45 9.12 -0.25
N GLN A 32 -15.53 10.44 -0.26
CA GLN A 32 -14.60 11.28 -0.99
C GLN A 32 -13.23 11.23 -0.30
N SER A 33 -12.20 10.90 -1.06
CA SER A 33 -10.85 10.79 -0.54
C SER A 33 -10.11 12.13 -0.53
N VAL A 34 -10.62 13.15 -1.21
CA VAL A 34 -9.89 14.37 -1.52
C VAL A 34 -10.73 15.63 -1.35
N ARG A 35 -10.03 16.69 -0.97
CA ARG A 35 -10.51 18.05 -0.89
C ARG A 35 -11.11 18.52 -2.22
N THR A 36 -12.28 19.11 -2.20
CA THR A 36 -12.87 19.78 -3.34
C THR A 36 -12.01 20.96 -3.79
N THR A 37 -11.94 21.20 -5.09
CA THR A 37 -11.22 22.33 -5.68
C THR A 37 -12.11 23.02 -6.70
N LYS A 38 -11.73 24.23 -7.17
CA LYS A 38 -12.47 24.91 -8.23
C LYS A 38 -12.53 24.09 -9.54
N ALA A 39 -11.48 23.30 -9.82
CA ALA A 39 -11.41 22.45 -11.00
C ALA A 39 -12.14 21.10 -10.81
N ASN A 40 -12.35 20.69 -9.57
CA ASN A 40 -13.06 19.46 -9.21
C ASN A 40 -13.93 19.75 -7.97
N PRO A 41 -15.08 20.40 -8.16
CA PRO A 41 -15.94 20.83 -7.06
C PRO A 41 -16.56 19.65 -6.30
N ASP A 42 -16.76 18.52 -6.97
CA ASP A 42 -17.34 17.30 -6.39
C ASP A 42 -16.29 16.40 -5.72
N GLY A 43 -15.00 16.79 -5.80
CA GLY A 43 -13.90 15.99 -5.27
C GLY A 43 -13.66 14.70 -6.06
N GLU A 44 -12.93 13.77 -5.48
CA GLU A 44 -12.66 12.46 -6.07
C GLU A 44 -13.71 11.45 -5.57
N ASN A 45 -14.93 11.60 -6.06
CA ASN A 45 -16.06 10.73 -5.77
C ASN A 45 -16.04 9.44 -6.60
N TYR A 46 -17.08 8.62 -6.53
CA TYR A 46 -17.22 7.37 -7.26
C TYR A 46 -17.03 7.55 -8.77
N ASP A 47 -17.76 8.49 -9.37
CA ASP A 47 -17.74 8.71 -10.82
C ASP A 47 -16.36 9.27 -11.26
N TRP A 48 -15.73 10.08 -10.43
CA TRP A 48 -14.36 10.55 -10.70
C TRP A 48 -13.38 9.36 -10.77
N TRP A 49 -13.42 8.45 -9.80
CA TRP A 49 -12.54 7.29 -9.77
C TRP A 49 -12.81 6.34 -10.93
N PHE A 50 -14.08 6.11 -11.25
CA PHE A 50 -14.45 5.28 -12.40
C PHE A 50 -13.92 5.84 -13.71
N ASN A 51 -14.09 7.15 -13.93
CA ASN A 51 -13.70 7.80 -15.18
C ASN A 51 -12.19 8.05 -15.31
N ASN A 52 -11.48 8.29 -14.19
CA ASN A 52 -10.04 8.59 -14.21
C ASN A 52 -9.18 7.34 -13.96
N GLY A 53 -9.73 6.28 -13.40
CA GLY A 53 -8.99 5.05 -13.12
C GLY A 53 -8.44 4.40 -14.39
N ILE A 54 -9.17 4.47 -15.50
CA ILE A 54 -8.73 3.97 -16.80
C ILE A 54 -7.44 4.67 -17.27
N ASP A 55 -7.28 5.96 -16.99
CA ASP A 55 -6.08 6.70 -17.36
C ASP A 55 -4.86 6.22 -16.57
N PHE A 56 -5.06 5.84 -15.31
CA PHE A 56 -3.99 5.22 -14.50
C PHE A 56 -3.58 3.87 -15.05
N VAL A 57 -4.54 3.05 -15.49
CA VAL A 57 -4.27 1.76 -16.13
C VAL A 57 -3.51 1.96 -17.45
N ASN A 58 -3.95 2.88 -18.30
CA ASN A 58 -3.26 3.22 -19.54
C ASN A 58 -1.84 3.74 -19.29
N SER A 59 -1.64 4.58 -18.28
CA SER A 59 -0.32 5.07 -17.88
C SER A 59 0.60 3.93 -17.44
N TRP A 60 0.09 2.98 -16.66
CA TRP A 60 0.82 1.78 -16.27
C TRP A 60 1.24 0.94 -17.48
N ILE A 61 0.31 0.67 -18.40
CA ILE A 61 0.58 -0.13 -19.59
C ILE A 61 1.65 0.53 -20.46
N ASN A 62 1.53 1.84 -20.68
CA ASN A 62 2.49 2.61 -21.47
C ASN A 62 3.88 2.61 -20.80
N TRP A 63 3.93 2.88 -19.51
CA TRP A 63 5.18 2.82 -18.76
C TRP A 63 5.80 1.42 -18.84
N LYS A 64 5.01 0.36 -18.57
CA LYS A 64 5.49 -1.03 -18.58
C LYS A 64 6.04 -1.45 -19.94
N ARG A 65 5.41 -1.03 -21.05
CA ARG A 65 5.87 -1.31 -22.41
C ARG A 65 7.20 -0.62 -22.75
N ASN A 66 7.39 0.60 -22.26
CA ASN A 66 8.51 1.45 -22.65
C ASN A 66 9.68 1.41 -21.67
N SER A 67 9.46 0.99 -20.43
CA SER A 67 10.49 1.01 -19.38
C SER A 67 11.55 -0.07 -19.49
N GLY A 68 11.28 -1.16 -20.24
CA GLY A 68 12.15 -2.33 -20.29
C GLY A 68 12.10 -3.20 -19.00
N TRP A 69 11.38 -2.78 -17.98
CA TRP A 69 11.23 -3.55 -16.74
C TRP A 69 10.42 -4.83 -16.99
N LYS A 70 10.83 -5.91 -16.33
CA LYS A 70 10.16 -7.23 -16.42
C LYS A 70 9.60 -7.62 -15.07
N ILE A 71 8.48 -8.35 -15.05
CA ILE A 71 8.00 -9.00 -13.82
C ILE A 71 9.03 -10.07 -13.45
N TRP A 72 9.43 -10.08 -12.19
CA TRP A 72 10.25 -11.18 -11.67
C TRP A 72 9.38 -12.44 -11.51
N GLU A 73 9.97 -13.58 -11.78
CA GLU A 73 9.34 -14.88 -11.55
C GLU A 73 9.95 -15.52 -10.31
N THR A 74 9.08 -16.06 -9.46
CA THR A 74 9.53 -16.81 -8.27
C THR A 74 10.34 -18.04 -8.68
N PRO A 75 11.09 -18.67 -7.77
CA PRO A 75 11.76 -19.93 -8.05
C PRO A 75 10.85 -21.04 -8.58
N ASN A 76 9.54 -20.94 -8.35
CA ASN A 76 8.55 -21.89 -8.86
C ASN A 76 7.99 -21.50 -10.25
N GLY A 77 8.42 -20.38 -10.82
CA GLY A 77 7.96 -19.87 -12.11
C GLY A 77 6.69 -19.02 -12.04
N ASP A 78 6.19 -18.70 -10.86
CA ASP A 78 5.02 -17.83 -10.71
C ASP A 78 5.41 -16.36 -10.87
N PRO A 79 4.64 -15.54 -11.63
CA PRO A 79 4.92 -14.11 -11.75
C PRO A 79 4.68 -13.41 -10.40
N ALA A 80 5.61 -12.55 -10.00
CA ALA A 80 5.51 -11.78 -8.76
C ALA A 80 4.56 -10.58 -8.91
N ILE A 81 3.27 -10.89 -9.00
CA ILE A 81 2.13 -9.97 -9.08
C ILE A 81 1.20 -10.31 -7.92
N GLU A 82 0.88 -9.34 -7.07
CA GLU A 82 0.12 -9.57 -5.82
C GLU A 82 0.73 -10.75 -5.03
N LEU A 83 2.05 -10.73 -4.93
CA LEU A 83 2.80 -11.85 -4.37
C LEU A 83 2.54 -11.99 -2.87
N GLY A 84 1.76 -13.01 -2.51
CA GLY A 84 1.45 -13.32 -1.13
C GLY A 84 2.59 -14.07 -0.44
N LEU A 85 3.11 -13.50 0.65
CA LEU A 85 4.13 -14.13 1.48
C LEU A 85 3.65 -14.24 2.93
N THR A 86 4.16 -15.25 3.65
CA THR A 86 3.91 -15.38 5.08
C THR A 86 5.22 -15.78 5.79
N PRO A 87 6.25 -14.91 5.72
CA PRO A 87 7.53 -15.19 6.38
C PRO A 87 7.37 -15.25 7.89
N LYS A 88 8.30 -15.97 8.53
CA LYS A 88 8.38 -16.06 9.97
C LYS A 88 9.56 -15.24 10.49
N PHE A 89 9.25 -14.19 11.25
CA PHE A 89 10.22 -13.39 11.96
C PHE A 89 10.18 -13.72 13.45
N ASP A 90 11.27 -14.24 13.99
CA ASP A 90 11.29 -14.82 15.35
C ASP A 90 10.17 -15.90 15.48
N ASN A 91 9.18 -15.69 16.31
CA ASN A 91 8.03 -16.59 16.48
C ASN A 91 6.74 -16.05 15.86
N THR A 92 6.82 -15.04 14.99
CA THR A 92 5.66 -14.35 14.43
C THR A 92 5.57 -14.58 12.93
N LEU A 93 4.44 -15.12 12.48
CA LEU A 93 4.09 -15.16 11.06
C LEU A 93 3.53 -13.79 10.65
N VAL A 94 4.11 -13.19 9.62
CA VAL A 94 3.69 -11.90 9.09
C VAL A 94 3.14 -12.11 7.68
N LYS A 95 1.83 -11.96 7.52
CA LYS A 95 1.20 -12.00 6.20
C LYS A 95 1.43 -10.68 5.49
N MET A 96 1.95 -10.75 4.27
CA MET A 96 2.15 -9.59 3.40
C MET A 96 1.81 -9.93 1.95
N VAL A 97 1.43 -8.93 1.19
CA VAL A 97 1.18 -9.03 -0.25
C VAL A 97 1.97 -7.91 -0.92
N LEU A 98 2.87 -8.29 -1.81
CA LEU A 98 3.69 -7.36 -2.59
C LEU A 98 2.98 -7.09 -3.92
N ASP A 99 2.72 -5.82 -4.23
CA ASP A 99 2.04 -5.48 -5.49
C ASP A 99 2.81 -6.04 -6.68
N ARG A 100 4.13 -5.78 -6.76
CA ARG A 100 5.01 -6.28 -7.81
C ARG A 100 6.42 -6.46 -7.29
N VAL A 101 7.10 -7.49 -7.82
CA VAL A 101 8.56 -7.55 -7.82
C VAL A 101 9.03 -7.54 -9.26
N MET A 102 9.95 -6.65 -9.58
CA MET A 102 10.37 -6.35 -10.94
C MET A 102 11.87 -6.55 -11.10
N VAL A 103 12.30 -6.77 -12.33
CA VAL A 103 13.70 -6.68 -12.74
C VAL A 103 13.84 -5.48 -13.67
N ASN A 104 14.72 -4.54 -13.33
CA ASN A 104 15.00 -3.36 -14.16
C ASN A 104 15.88 -3.71 -15.38
N PRO A 105 16.09 -2.81 -16.33
CA PRO A 105 16.96 -3.06 -17.49
C PRO A 105 18.41 -3.42 -17.13
N GLU A 106 18.88 -2.98 -15.97
CA GLU A 106 20.22 -3.26 -15.42
C GLU A 106 20.32 -4.66 -14.79
N GLY A 107 19.21 -5.39 -14.71
CA GLY A 107 19.12 -6.73 -14.13
C GLY A 107 18.95 -6.74 -12.61
N GLU A 108 18.71 -5.60 -11.99
CA GLU A 108 18.50 -5.50 -10.54
C GLU A 108 17.07 -5.83 -10.15
N LEU A 109 16.93 -6.53 -9.02
CA LEU A 109 15.63 -6.87 -8.45
C LEU A 109 15.08 -5.70 -7.62
N ILE A 110 13.86 -5.27 -7.92
CA ILE A 110 13.25 -4.10 -7.32
C ILE A 110 11.83 -4.43 -6.81
N ILE A 111 11.54 -4.08 -5.57
CA ILE A 111 10.17 -4.08 -5.05
C ILE A 111 9.48 -2.83 -5.55
N LEU A 112 8.35 -3.00 -6.22
CA LEU A 112 7.57 -1.91 -6.76
C LEU A 112 6.16 -1.97 -6.17
N ASP A 113 5.79 -0.92 -5.44
CA ASP A 113 4.49 -0.77 -4.83
C ASP A 113 3.71 0.33 -5.55
N ILE A 114 2.45 0.05 -5.92
CA ILE A 114 1.62 0.92 -6.75
C ILE A 114 0.81 1.86 -5.86
N LYS A 115 0.91 3.15 -6.10
CA LYS A 115 0.20 4.18 -5.34
C LYS A 115 -0.68 5.04 -6.24
N THR A 116 -1.97 5.08 -5.93
CA THR A 116 -2.96 5.96 -6.59
C THR A 116 -3.11 7.30 -5.87
N GLY A 117 -2.51 7.45 -4.69
CA GLY A 117 -2.49 8.69 -3.92
C GLY A 117 -1.71 9.80 -4.60
N ARG A 118 -1.85 11.04 -4.07
CA ARG A 118 -1.13 12.22 -4.60
C ARG A 118 0.30 12.31 -4.12
N ASN A 119 0.56 11.81 -2.93
CA ASN A 119 1.87 11.92 -2.29
C ASN A 119 2.55 10.57 -2.21
N THR A 120 3.86 10.56 -2.39
CA THR A 120 4.69 9.42 -2.06
C THR A 120 4.58 9.14 -0.55
N PRO A 121 4.54 7.87 -0.13
CA PRO A 121 4.59 7.53 1.28
C PRO A 121 5.77 8.17 2.00
N SER A 122 5.56 8.63 3.23
CA SER A 122 6.59 9.29 4.05
C SER A 122 7.55 8.31 4.72
N SER A 123 7.34 7.01 4.57
CA SER A 123 8.15 5.97 5.22
C SER A 123 8.39 4.82 4.25
N ASP A 124 9.64 4.38 4.19
CA ASP A 124 10.09 3.27 3.36
C ASP A 124 9.92 1.92 4.05
N LEU A 125 9.37 1.93 5.26
CA LEU A 125 9.27 0.76 6.13
C LEU A 125 8.48 -0.38 5.48
N GLN A 126 7.42 -0.06 4.72
CA GLN A 126 6.64 -1.06 3.98
C GLN A 126 7.52 -1.85 3.01
N LEU A 127 8.33 -1.16 2.22
CA LEU A 127 9.23 -1.79 1.24
C LEU A 127 10.34 -2.59 1.93
N ALA A 128 10.85 -2.10 3.08
CA ALA A 128 11.83 -2.82 3.87
C ALA A 128 11.26 -4.12 4.46
N PHE A 129 10.00 -4.12 4.91
CA PHE A 129 9.30 -5.34 5.33
C PHE A 129 9.16 -6.33 4.19
N TYR A 130 8.84 -5.86 3.00
CA TYR A 130 8.73 -6.71 1.81
C TYR A 130 10.09 -7.33 1.44
N ALA A 131 11.18 -6.55 1.47
CA ALA A 131 12.53 -7.06 1.22
C ALA A 131 12.93 -8.14 2.24
N ALA A 132 12.66 -7.89 3.53
CA ALA A 132 12.89 -8.88 4.57
C ALA A 132 12.04 -10.14 4.38
N GLY A 133 10.79 -9.99 3.94
CA GLY A 133 9.89 -11.10 3.62
C GLY A 133 10.38 -11.96 2.46
N MET A 134 10.89 -11.32 1.41
CA MET A 134 11.52 -11.99 0.27
C MET A 134 12.77 -12.78 0.70
N GLU A 135 13.62 -12.17 1.53
CA GLU A 135 14.81 -12.81 2.06
C GLU A 135 14.46 -14.05 2.89
N GLN A 136 13.50 -13.96 3.80
CA GLN A 136 13.06 -15.07 4.63
C GLN A 136 12.38 -16.19 3.82
N THR A 137 11.69 -15.86 2.74
CA THR A 137 10.91 -16.83 1.96
C THR A 137 11.75 -17.50 0.87
N PHE A 138 12.57 -16.73 0.15
CA PHE A 138 13.29 -17.16 -1.03
C PHE A 138 14.82 -17.14 -0.87
N GLY A 139 15.34 -16.61 0.25
CA GLY A 139 16.77 -16.37 0.41
C GLY A 139 17.31 -15.24 -0.48
N ILE A 140 16.43 -14.44 -1.07
CA ILE A 140 16.76 -13.36 -2.00
C ILE A 140 16.28 -12.05 -1.42
N ARG A 141 17.20 -11.09 -1.21
CA ARG A 141 16.86 -9.76 -0.72
C ARG A 141 17.01 -8.73 -1.83
N PRO A 142 15.90 -8.12 -2.29
CA PRO A 142 15.98 -6.96 -3.18
C PRO A 142 16.65 -5.79 -2.44
N ARG A 143 17.67 -5.20 -3.07
CA ARG A 143 18.32 -4.01 -2.53
C ARG A 143 17.48 -2.76 -2.73
N TRP A 144 16.74 -2.69 -3.82
CA TRP A 144 16.02 -1.50 -4.21
C TRP A 144 14.51 -1.67 -4.05
N GLY A 145 13.85 -0.59 -3.67
CA GLY A 145 12.41 -0.47 -3.69
C GLY A 145 11.99 0.87 -4.26
N THR A 146 10.83 0.94 -4.86
CA THR A 146 10.27 2.20 -5.36
C THR A 146 8.75 2.16 -5.37
N TYR A 147 8.15 3.34 -5.50
CA TYR A 147 6.72 3.50 -5.71
C TYR A 147 6.43 3.86 -7.17
N TRP A 148 5.50 3.17 -7.79
CA TRP A 148 4.94 3.62 -9.05
C TRP A 148 3.74 4.50 -8.76
N MET A 149 3.85 5.79 -9.12
CA MET A 149 2.84 6.78 -8.81
C MET A 149 1.87 6.91 -9.98
N ALA A 150 0.66 6.38 -9.83
CA ALA A 150 -0.34 6.33 -10.92
C ALA A 150 -0.66 7.70 -11.52
N ARG A 151 -0.71 8.74 -10.67
CA ARG A 151 -0.99 10.13 -11.12
C ARG A 151 0.17 10.78 -11.88
N GLN A 152 1.35 10.24 -11.73
CA GLN A 152 2.57 10.74 -12.40
C GLN A 152 2.95 9.85 -13.58
N GLY A 153 2.36 8.66 -13.67
CA GLY A 153 2.63 7.69 -14.74
C GLY A 153 4.06 7.13 -14.74
N GLY A 154 4.71 7.09 -13.56
CA GLY A 154 6.10 6.66 -13.48
C GLY A 154 6.54 6.27 -12.06
N THR A 155 7.77 5.76 -11.98
CA THR A 155 8.40 5.41 -10.71
C THR A 155 8.97 6.65 -10.01
N GLY A 156 8.91 6.63 -8.69
CA GLY A 156 9.68 7.56 -7.86
C GLY A 156 11.18 7.23 -7.84
N VAL A 157 11.92 7.97 -7.03
CA VAL A 157 13.35 7.70 -6.79
C VAL A 157 13.48 6.34 -6.09
N PRO A 158 14.38 5.46 -6.55
CA PRO A 158 14.65 4.20 -5.86
C PRO A 158 15.20 4.43 -4.44
N LEU A 159 14.76 3.61 -3.52
CA LEU A 159 15.11 3.62 -2.11
C LEU A 159 16.07 2.46 -1.83
N ASP A 160 17.18 2.73 -1.18
CA ASP A 160 18.15 1.69 -0.76
C ASP A 160 17.63 0.98 0.49
N LEU A 161 17.12 -0.24 0.32
CA LEU A 161 16.51 -1.02 1.39
C LEU A 161 17.57 -1.67 2.32
N ASP A 162 18.85 -1.63 1.95
CA ASP A 162 19.94 -2.08 2.83
C ASP A 162 20.12 -1.14 4.03
N LEU A 163 19.61 0.11 3.95
CA LEU A 163 19.55 1.04 5.07
C LEU A 163 18.60 0.55 6.20
N VAL A 164 17.67 -0.36 5.88
CA VAL A 164 16.77 -0.99 6.86
C VAL A 164 16.92 -2.51 6.75
N PRO A 165 17.98 -3.10 7.30
CA PRO A 165 18.26 -4.54 7.18
C PRO A 165 17.18 -5.40 7.85
N THR A 166 17.12 -6.67 7.49
CA THR A 166 16.13 -7.64 8.02
C THR A 166 16.15 -7.73 9.54
N SER A 167 17.33 -7.57 10.16
CA SER A 167 17.46 -7.51 11.63
C SER A 167 16.69 -6.34 12.25
N THR A 168 16.59 -5.22 11.56
CA THR A 168 15.76 -4.08 12.00
C THR A 168 14.28 -4.42 11.93
N VAL A 169 13.85 -5.08 10.85
CA VAL A 169 12.45 -5.54 10.71
C VAL A 169 12.10 -6.55 11.82
N GLU A 170 12.98 -7.50 12.09
CA GLU A 170 12.82 -8.47 13.19
C GLU A 170 12.71 -7.79 14.55
N TYR A 171 13.58 -6.82 14.80
CA TYR A 171 13.54 -6.01 16.02
C TYR A 171 12.20 -5.28 16.18
N LEU A 172 11.72 -4.62 15.13
CA LEU A 172 10.44 -3.91 15.16
C LEU A 172 9.26 -4.84 15.44
N ILE A 173 9.24 -6.03 14.84
CA ILE A 173 8.20 -7.04 15.09
C ILE A 173 8.25 -7.53 16.55
N LYS A 174 9.44 -7.78 17.05
CA LYS A 174 9.65 -8.19 18.44
C LYS A 174 9.16 -7.13 19.44
N GLU A 175 9.52 -5.85 19.21
CA GLU A 175 9.09 -4.74 20.06
C GLU A 175 7.57 -4.51 19.96
N PHE A 176 6.99 -4.62 18.77
CA PHE A 176 5.54 -4.58 18.58
C PHE A 176 4.83 -5.68 19.41
N ASN A 177 5.34 -6.91 19.35
CA ASN A 177 4.79 -8.02 20.14
C ASN A 177 4.96 -7.80 21.64
N ARG A 178 6.09 -7.24 22.08
CA ARG A 178 6.32 -6.88 23.48
C ARG A 178 5.32 -5.84 23.96
N ALA A 179 5.13 -4.78 23.18
CA ALA A 179 4.16 -3.74 23.50
C ALA A 179 2.73 -4.30 23.56
N ARG A 180 2.35 -5.14 22.59
CA ARG A 180 1.04 -5.81 22.56
C ARG A 180 0.81 -6.70 23.80
N LYS A 181 1.80 -7.51 24.19
CA LYS A 181 1.72 -8.36 25.40
C LYS A 181 1.59 -7.54 26.67
N ALA A 182 2.24 -6.38 26.72
CA ALA A 182 2.15 -5.43 27.84
C ALA A 182 0.91 -4.53 27.78
N ASN A 183 0.01 -4.74 26.82
CA ASN A 183 -1.18 -3.92 26.58
C ASN A 183 -0.85 -2.42 26.33
N LEU A 184 0.32 -2.15 25.76
CA LEU A 184 0.80 -0.80 25.42
C LEU A 184 0.48 -0.49 23.96
N TYR A 185 -0.37 0.50 23.74
CA TYR A 185 -0.76 0.94 22.40
C TYR A 185 -0.51 2.43 22.26
N ILE A 186 0.46 2.79 21.43
CA ILE A 186 0.77 4.19 21.11
C ILE A 186 -0.22 4.66 20.05
N PRO A 187 -1.04 5.69 20.34
CA PRO A 187 -2.00 6.19 19.38
C PRO A 187 -1.32 6.92 18.21
N ASN A 188 -1.80 6.65 16.99
CA ASN A 188 -1.42 7.45 15.83
C ASN A 188 -2.36 8.66 15.71
N LEU A 189 -2.00 9.75 16.36
CA LEU A 189 -2.84 10.95 16.46
C LEU A 189 -3.06 11.65 15.11
N THR A 190 -2.18 11.45 14.14
CA THR A 190 -2.30 12.05 12.80
C THR A 190 -3.41 11.43 11.97
N ASN A 191 -3.82 10.20 12.30
CA ASN A 191 -4.82 9.44 11.56
C ASN A 191 -6.20 9.39 12.23
N CYS A 192 -6.44 10.17 13.29
CA CYS A 192 -7.71 10.14 14.03
C CYS A 192 -8.94 10.40 13.14
N LYS A 193 -8.82 11.30 12.17
CA LYS A 193 -9.93 11.62 11.24
C LYS A 193 -10.33 10.44 10.33
N MET A 194 -9.42 9.52 10.09
CA MET A 194 -9.61 8.36 9.22
C MET A 194 -9.81 7.05 10.00
N CYS A 195 -9.82 7.14 11.32
CA CYS A 195 -9.86 5.97 12.19
C CYS A 195 -11.29 5.45 12.37
N SER A 196 -11.52 4.17 12.08
CA SER A 196 -12.81 3.51 12.29
C SER A 196 -13.11 3.22 13.78
N ARG A 197 -12.16 3.49 14.69
CA ARG A 197 -12.29 3.24 16.14
C ARG A 197 -12.53 4.49 16.96
N THR A 198 -12.94 5.58 16.32
CA THR A 198 -13.11 6.90 16.94
C THR A 198 -14.03 6.85 18.16
N ASP A 199 -15.12 6.06 18.09
CA ASP A 199 -16.13 6.00 19.15
C ASP A 199 -15.66 5.25 20.42
N TYR A 200 -14.63 4.41 20.27
CA TYR A 200 -14.09 3.60 21.38
C TYR A 200 -12.69 4.04 21.81
N CYS A 201 -12.13 5.03 21.14
CA CYS A 201 -10.74 5.44 21.35
C CYS A 201 -10.64 6.54 22.40
N LYS A 202 -9.99 6.24 23.52
CA LYS A 202 -9.71 7.25 24.57
C LYS A 202 -8.83 8.42 24.11
N TRP A 203 -8.14 8.26 22.99
CA TRP A 203 -7.29 9.29 22.39
C TRP A 203 -8.02 10.11 21.31
N ARG A 204 -9.32 10.06 21.31
CA ARG A 204 -10.16 10.75 20.33
C ARG A 204 -9.75 12.21 20.12
N ASN A 205 -9.79 12.65 18.88
CA ASN A 205 -9.47 14.01 18.42
C ASN A 205 -8.00 14.45 18.59
N GLY A 206 -7.08 13.49 18.76
CA GLY A 206 -5.66 13.79 18.89
C GLY A 206 -5.30 14.60 20.16
N SER A 207 -6.20 14.67 21.13
CA SER A 207 -5.97 15.41 22.36
C SER A 207 -5.42 14.49 23.46
N LEU A 208 -4.17 14.71 23.84
CA LEU A 208 -3.57 14.09 25.03
C LEU A 208 -4.09 14.77 26.33
N ALA A 209 -4.67 15.95 26.22
CA ALA A 209 -5.10 16.75 27.38
C ALA A 209 -6.22 16.08 28.20
N HIS A 210 -7.09 15.30 27.54
CA HIS A 210 -8.16 14.57 28.23
C HIS A 210 -7.69 13.34 29.03
N THR A 211 -6.50 12.83 28.71
CA THR A 211 -6.00 11.59 29.34
C THR A 211 -5.23 11.83 30.62
N ILE A 212 -4.62 13.00 30.78
CA ILE A 212 -3.84 13.33 31.99
C ILE A 212 -4.79 13.58 33.17
N GLY A 213 -5.99 14.11 32.92
CA GLY A 213 -7.02 14.30 33.94
C GLY A 213 -7.72 13.02 34.40
N GLU A 214 -7.87 12.05 33.51
CA GLU A 214 -8.55 10.76 33.78
C GLU A 214 -7.64 9.70 34.43
N MET A 215 -6.32 9.84 34.27
CA MET A 215 -5.35 8.90 34.89
C MET A 215 -5.07 9.20 36.36
N ASN A 216 -5.56 10.32 36.89
CA ASN A 216 -5.38 10.76 38.27
C ASN A 216 -6.69 10.68 39.09
N GLY A 217 -7.72 10.00 38.61
CA GLY A 217 -8.98 9.78 39.27
C GLY A 217 -9.12 8.35 39.82
#